data_dd2adc80ba8f470f91d1cd1b0d4440c4
#
_entry.id   dd2adc80ba8f470f91d1cd1b0d4440c4
#
_cell.length_a   1.000
_cell.length_b   1.000
_cell.length_c   1.000
_cell.angle_alpha   90.00
_cell.angle_beta   90.00
_cell.angle_gamma   90.00
#
_symmetry.space_group_name_H-M   'P 1'
#
loop_
_entity.id
_entity.type
_entity.pdbx_description
1 polymer ?
#
loop_
_entity_poly.entity_id
_entity_poly.type
_entity_poly.pdbx_seq_one_letter_code
_entity_poly.pdbx_strand_id
1 'polypeptide(L)'
;METFRRALLVAGLLAIAAPGARGQSAPLNPANAKTFLGVWVIEMTEPAEFKGTHTIRVWDNSGTVAASLQTNPNFPAIEATGIHRDGNMLVLTLSHDAKPHPMQENGMPIWAVVSAVVDGDTMKVAQMLERSQTIKRGAGNRKN
;
A
#
# COMPACT_ATOMS: atom_id res chain seq x y z
N MET A 1 -69.35 -5.15 27.91
CA MET A 1 -68.19 -4.19 27.82
C MET A 1 -66.96 -4.99 27.50
N GLU A 2 -66.59 -4.99 26.23
CA GLU A 2 -65.45 -5.76 25.75
C GLU A 2 -64.21 -4.86 25.67
N THR A 3 -63.22 -5.19 26.45
CA THR A 3 -61.90 -4.52 26.42
C THR A 3 -61.03 -5.19 25.38
N PHE A 4 -60.84 -4.51 24.26
CA PHE A 4 -59.90 -4.91 23.22
C PHE A 4 -58.47 -4.71 23.72
N ARG A 5 -57.77 -5.78 24.00
CA ARG A 5 -56.32 -5.79 24.20
C ARG A 5 -55.63 -5.85 22.81
N ARG A 6 -55.09 -4.73 22.39
CA ARG A 6 -54.20 -4.67 21.23
C ARG A 6 -52.83 -5.19 21.64
N ALA A 7 -52.48 -6.39 21.17
CA ALA A 7 -51.15 -6.90 21.25
C ALA A 7 -50.26 -6.21 20.19
N LEU A 8 -49.31 -5.40 20.63
CA LEU A 8 -48.27 -4.86 19.76
C LEU A 8 -47.24 -5.94 19.51
N LEU A 9 -47.20 -6.51 18.31
CA LEU A 9 -46.15 -7.32 17.80
C LEU A 9 -44.97 -6.39 17.41
N VAL A 10 -43.97 -6.30 18.26
CA VAL A 10 -42.67 -5.69 17.90
C VAL A 10 -41.91 -6.75 17.12
N ALA A 11 -41.92 -6.62 15.80
CA ALA A 11 -41.05 -7.38 14.93
C ALA A 11 -39.62 -6.81 15.06
N GLY A 12 -38.80 -7.42 15.89
CA GLY A 12 -37.40 -7.13 15.96
C GLY A 12 -36.70 -7.59 14.68
N LEU A 13 -36.31 -6.66 13.81
CA LEU A 13 -35.43 -6.93 12.70
C LEU A 13 -34.03 -7.20 13.29
N LEU A 14 -33.65 -8.46 13.45
CA LEU A 14 -32.26 -8.84 13.62
C LEU A 14 -31.54 -8.59 12.29
N ALA A 15 -30.84 -7.48 12.19
CA ALA A 15 -29.85 -7.29 11.14
C ALA A 15 -28.69 -8.26 11.42
N ILE A 16 -28.71 -9.41 10.77
CA ILE A 16 -27.55 -10.30 10.72
C ILE A 16 -26.50 -9.58 9.88
N ALA A 17 -25.56 -8.93 10.56
CA ALA A 17 -24.36 -8.45 9.92
C ALA A 17 -23.60 -9.65 9.37
N ALA A 18 -23.60 -9.82 8.05
CA ALA A 18 -22.81 -10.85 7.39
C ALA A 18 -21.33 -10.59 7.68
N PRO A 19 -20.58 -11.57 8.24
CA PRO A 19 -19.15 -11.42 8.44
C PRO A 19 -18.45 -11.50 7.09
N GLY A 20 -17.81 -10.39 6.68
CA GLY A 20 -16.67 -10.45 5.80
C GLY A 20 -16.89 -10.41 4.32
N ALA A 21 -17.49 -9.34 3.79
CA ALA A 21 -16.87 -8.78 2.61
C ALA A 21 -15.62 -8.02 3.10
N ARG A 22 -14.44 -8.63 3.06
CA ARG A 22 -13.18 -7.90 3.00
C ARG A 22 -13.23 -7.15 1.67
N GLY A 23 -13.86 -5.97 1.69
CA GLY A 23 -13.99 -5.12 0.55
C GLY A 23 -12.59 -4.85 0.03
N GLN A 24 -12.37 -5.04 -1.27
CA GLN A 24 -11.26 -4.44 -1.96
C GLN A 24 -11.29 -2.96 -1.56
N SER A 25 -10.19 -2.48 -0.95
CA SER A 25 -10.07 -1.08 -0.59
C SER A 25 -10.36 -0.25 -1.83
N ALA A 26 -11.26 0.74 -1.72
CA ALA A 26 -11.55 1.62 -2.85
C ALA A 26 -10.23 2.20 -3.39
N PRO A 27 -10.09 2.39 -4.71
CA PRO A 27 -8.91 3.00 -5.29
C PRO A 27 -8.58 4.32 -4.60
N LEU A 28 -7.31 4.55 -4.29
CA LEU A 28 -6.87 5.75 -3.59
C LEU A 28 -7.00 6.97 -4.52
N ASN A 29 -7.70 7.99 -4.05
CA ASN A 29 -7.84 9.25 -4.77
C ASN A 29 -6.53 10.06 -4.66
N PRO A 30 -6.03 10.66 -5.76
CA PRO A 30 -4.83 11.49 -5.76
C PRO A 30 -4.83 12.63 -4.73
N ALA A 31 -5.97 13.24 -4.44
CA ALA A 31 -6.09 14.26 -3.41
C ALA A 31 -5.70 13.75 -2.01
N ASN A 32 -5.98 12.47 -1.73
CA ASN A 32 -5.62 11.82 -0.47
C ASN A 32 -4.16 11.33 -0.42
N ALA A 33 -3.44 11.39 -1.54
CA ALA A 33 -2.05 10.99 -1.66
C ALA A 33 -1.13 12.15 -2.07
N LYS A 34 -1.61 13.38 -2.04
CA LYS A 34 -0.92 14.57 -2.58
C LYS A 34 0.52 14.71 -2.09
N THR A 35 0.78 14.45 -0.82
CA THR A 35 2.12 14.55 -0.23
C THR A 35 3.09 13.48 -0.75
N PHE A 36 2.58 12.38 -1.27
CA PHE A 36 3.39 11.26 -1.78
C PHE A 36 3.68 11.38 -3.28
N LEU A 37 2.91 12.18 -4.03
CA LEU A 37 3.07 12.29 -5.48
C LEU A 37 4.48 12.77 -5.84
N GLY A 38 5.05 12.17 -6.88
CA GLY A 38 6.36 12.53 -7.40
C GLY A 38 7.31 11.34 -7.52
N VAL A 39 8.57 11.64 -7.75
CA VAL A 39 9.66 10.67 -7.83
C VAL A 39 10.54 10.85 -6.59
N TRP A 40 10.76 9.78 -5.87
CA TRP A 40 11.53 9.75 -4.65
C TRP A 40 12.75 8.84 -4.81
N VAL A 41 13.90 9.37 -4.49
CA VAL A 41 15.16 8.61 -4.50
C VAL A 41 15.51 8.27 -3.06
N ILE A 42 15.49 6.98 -2.74
CA ILE A 42 15.61 6.45 -1.39
C ILE A 42 16.95 5.72 -1.25
N GLU A 43 17.77 6.14 -0.32
CA GLU A 43 18.97 5.39 0.07
C GLU A 43 18.57 4.38 1.15
N MET A 44 18.64 3.12 0.80
CA MET A 44 18.42 2.01 1.74
C MET A 44 19.66 1.81 2.59
N THR A 45 19.50 1.87 3.90
CA THR A 45 20.64 1.88 4.85
C THR A 45 20.63 0.73 5.83
N GLU A 46 19.49 0.08 6.01
CA GLU A 46 19.33 -1.04 6.95
C GLU A 46 18.63 -2.22 6.27
N PRO A 47 19.08 -3.45 6.51
CA PRO A 47 20.38 -3.85 7.10
C PRO A 47 21.56 -3.42 6.21
N ALA A 48 22.76 -3.29 6.80
CA ALA A 48 23.92 -2.75 6.10
C ALA A 48 24.33 -3.55 4.85
N GLU A 49 24.05 -4.85 4.81
CA GLU A 49 24.30 -5.73 3.67
C GLU A 49 23.37 -5.48 2.47
N PHE A 50 22.25 -4.81 2.67
CA PHE A 50 21.25 -4.50 1.63
C PHE A 50 21.23 -3.03 1.23
N LYS A 51 22.36 -2.34 1.38
CA LYS A 51 22.48 -0.96 0.91
C LYS A 51 22.22 -0.85 -0.58
N GLY A 52 21.60 0.23 -0.99
CA GLY A 52 21.33 0.52 -2.38
C GLY A 52 20.35 1.66 -2.54
N THR A 53 20.25 2.16 -3.75
CA THR A 53 19.33 3.23 -4.11
C THR A 53 18.07 2.65 -4.71
N HIS A 54 16.93 2.93 -4.09
CA HIS A 54 15.62 2.61 -4.62
C HIS A 54 14.97 3.89 -5.16
N THR A 55 14.17 3.74 -6.21
CA THR A 55 13.32 4.83 -6.70
C THR A 55 11.88 4.44 -6.53
N ILE A 56 11.10 5.27 -5.85
CA ILE A 56 9.66 5.15 -5.72
C ILE A 56 9.03 6.28 -6.53
N ARG A 57 8.15 5.92 -7.45
CA ARG A 57 7.34 6.87 -8.19
C ARG A 57 5.89 6.70 -7.81
N VAL A 58 5.23 7.82 -7.48
CA VAL A 58 3.79 7.86 -7.18
C VAL A 58 3.17 8.91 -8.08
N TRP A 59 2.11 8.54 -8.80
CA TRP A 59 1.49 9.47 -9.76
C TRP A 59 -0.04 9.32 -9.80
N ASP A 60 -0.68 10.36 -10.31
CA ASP A 60 -2.08 10.32 -10.67
C ASP A 60 -2.24 9.60 -12.02
N ASN A 61 -2.92 8.47 -11.99
CA ASN A 61 -3.24 7.69 -13.18
C ASN A 61 -4.74 7.83 -13.48
N SER A 62 -5.08 8.93 -14.12
CA SER A 62 -6.48 9.22 -14.52
C SER A 62 -7.48 9.16 -13.37
N GLY A 63 -7.14 9.78 -12.23
CA GLY A 63 -8.01 9.91 -11.07
C GLY A 63 -7.82 8.82 -10.00
N THR A 64 -6.89 7.90 -10.21
CA THR A 64 -6.45 6.93 -9.19
C THR A 64 -4.94 7.02 -8.98
N VAL A 65 -4.48 6.73 -7.78
CA VAL A 65 -3.05 6.71 -7.48
C VAL A 65 -2.44 5.42 -8.00
N ALA A 66 -1.36 5.56 -8.75
CA ALA A 66 -0.48 4.47 -9.15
C ALA A 66 0.91 4.68 -8.56
N ALA A 67 1.66 3.62 -8.37
CA ALA A 67 3.03 3.69 -7.88
C ALA A 67 3.90 2.57 -8.47
N SER A 68 5.20 2.82 -8.50
CA SER A 68 6.19 1.82 -8.88
C SER A 68 7.40 1.88 -7.97
N LEU A 69 8.08 0.75 -7.85
CA LEU A 69 9.33 0.59 -7.13
C LEU A 69 10.41 0.11 -8.10
N GLN A 70 11.54 0.80 -8.14
CA GLN A 70 12.75 0.34 -8.82
C GLN A 70 13.84 0.13 -7.77
N THR A 71 14.29 -1.11 -7.62
CA THR A 71 15.28 -1.48 -6.61
C THR A 71 16.71 -1.40 -7.12
N ASN A 72 16.88 -1.34 -8.43
CA ASN A 72 18.18 -1.23 -9.10
C ASN A 72 17.97 -0.47 -10.41
N PRO A 73 18.79 0.54 -10.72
CA PRO A 73 18.65 1.31 -11.97
C PRO A 73 18.84 0.50 -13.25
N ASN A 74 19.44 -0.69 -13.16
CA ASN A 74 19.61 -1.59 -14.31
C ASN A 74 18.39 -2.48 -14.58
N PHE A 75 17.38 -2.47 -13.71
CA PHE A 75 16.14 -3.23 -13.87
C PHE A 75 14.95 -2.31 -14.06
N PRO A 76 13.91 -2.73 -14.78
CA PRO A 76 12.70 -1.94 -14.90
C PRO A 76 12.02 -1.75 -13.55
N ALA A 77 11.30 -0.64 -13.40
CA ALA A 77 10.45 -0.41 -12.24
C ALA A 77 9.29 -1.41 -12.22
N ILE A 78 8.92 -1.87 -11.03
CA ILE A 78 7.83 -2.81 -10.80
C ILE A 78 6.61 -2.00 -10.33
N GLU A 79 5.48 -2.17 -10.99
CA GLU A 79 4.24 -1.51 -10.60
C GLU A 79 3.64 -2.14 -9.34
N ALA A 80 3.20 -1.30 -8.41
CA ALA A 80 2.47 -1.75 -7.26
C ALA A 80 1.11 -2.33 -7.68
N THR A 81 0.78 -3.50 -7.17
CA THR A 81 -0.49 -4.20 -7.42
C THR A 81 -1.59 -3.78 -6.46
N GLY A 82 -1.22 -3.16 -5.35
CA GLY A 82 -2.13 -2.58 -4.37
C GLY A 82 -1.54 -1.32 -3.76
N ILE A 83 -2.38 -0.32 -3.56
CA ILE A 83 -2.00 0.95 -2.94
C ILE A 83 -3.12 1.36 -2.01
N HIS A 84 -2.80 1.60 -0.75
CA HIS A 84 -3.75 2.17 0.19
C HIS A 84 -3.05 3.11 1.16
N ARG A 85 -3.84 3.87 1.88
CA ARG A 85 -3.36 4.76 2.91
C ARG A 85 -3.80 4.23 4.28
N ASP A 86 -2.87 4.25 5.23
CA ASP A 86 -3.10 3.92 6.64
C ASP A 86 -2.58 5.09 7.48
N GLY A 87 -3.50 5.93 7.95
CA GLY A 87 -3.15 7.18 8.64
C GLY A 87 -2.29 8.12 7.77
N ASN A 88 -1.07 8.39 8.22
CA ASN A 88 -0.07 9.20 7.50
C ASN A 88 0.86 8.37 6.59
N MET A 89 0.60 7.08 6.47
CA MET A 89 1.45 6.14 5.77
C MET A 89 0.81 5.73 4.44
N LEU A 90 1.59 5.72 3.37
CA LEU A 90 1.24 5.09 2.11
C LEU A 90 1.78 3.66 2.12
N VAL A 91 0.93 2.70 1.79
CA VAL A 91 1.30 1.29 1.74
C VAL A 91 1.17 0.79 0.31
N LEU A 92 2.26 0.27 -0.23
CA LEU A 92 2.34 -0.33 -1.55
C LEU A 92 2.49 -1.84 -1.40
N THR A 93 1.70 -2.60 -2.14
CA THR A 93 1.85 -4.05 -2.26
C THR A 93 2.37 -4.38 -3.65
N LEU A 94 3.40 -5.21 -3.73
CA LEU A 94 3.93 -5.77 -4.96
C LEU A 94 3.71 -7.28 -4.88
N SER A 95 2.70 -7.78 -5.58
CA SER A 95 2.32 -9.19 -5.53
C SER A 95 3.12 -10.03 -6.53
N HIS A 96 2.96 -11.35 -6.50
CA HIS A 96 3.66 -12.28 -7.38
C HIS A 96 3.37 -12.07 -8.87
N ASP A 97 2.29 -11.36 -9.20
CA ASP A 97 1.88 -11.01 -10.56
C ASP A 97 2.17 -9.54 -10.93
N ALA A 98 2.99 -8.85 -10.13
CA ALA A 98 3.42 -7.49 -10.43
C ALA A 98 4.14 -7.40 -11.79
N LYS A 99 3.95 -6.30 -12.49
CA LYS A 99 4.52 -6.10 -13.84
C LYS A 99 5.64 -5.05 -13.80
N PRO A 100 6.61 -5.15 -14.70
CA PRO A 100 6.80 -6.11 -15.80
C PRO A 100 7.24 -7.51 -15.33
N HIS A 101 7.65 -7.65 -14.09
CA HIS A 101 8.04 -8.91 -13.46
C HIS A 101 7.79 -8.80 -11.94
N PRO A 102 7.57 -9.91 -11.23
CA PRO A 102 7.40 -9.87 -9.79
C PRO A 102 8.71 -9.47 -9.09
N MET A 103 8.59 -9.01 -7.85
CA MET A 103 9.74 -8.96 -6.95
C MET A 103 10.36 -10.35 -6.82
N GLN A 104 11.69 -10.41 -6.70
CA GLN A 104 12.40 -11.69 -6.56
C GLN A 104 13.33 -11.65 -5.35
N GLU A 105 13.44 -12.79 -4.71
CA GLU A 105 14.45 -13.07 -3.69
C GLU A 105 15.06 -14.42 -4.00
N ASN A 106 16.40 -14.43 -4.20
CA ASN A 106 17.14 -15.63 -4.64
C ASN A 106 16.55 -16.29 -5.91
N GLY A 107 16.13 -15.48 -6.87
CA GLY A 107 15.53 -15.93 -8.13
C GLY A 107 14.10 -16.44 -8.05
N MET A 108 13.48 -16.39 -6.86
CA MET A 108 12.10 -16.83 -6.66
C MET A 108 11.16 -15.63 -6.55
N PRO A 109 10.02 -15.64 -7.27
CA PRO A 109 9.00 -14.60 -7.11
C PRO A 109 8.53 -14.52 -5.66
N ILE A 110 8.43 -13.29 -5.16
CA ILE A 110 7.90 -12.97 -3.84
C ILE A 110 6.92 -11.83 -3.95
N TRP A 111 6.08 -11.67 -2.94
CA TRP A 111 5.44 -10.39 -2.74
C TRP A 111 6.22 -9.56 -1.72
N ALA A 112 6.07 -8.24 -1.81
CA ALA A 112 6.68 -7.31 -0.90
C ALA A 112 5.68 -6.23 -0.51
N VAL A 113 5.85 -5.68 0.67
CA VAL A 113 5.09 -4.53 1.15
C VAL A 113 6.05 -3.39 1.44
N VAL A 114 5.72 -2.22 0.92
CA VAL A 114 6.48 -0.99 1.15
C VAL A 114 5.58 -0.01 1.90
N SER A 115 6.05 0.43 3.06
CA SER A 115 5.41 1.49 3.84
C SER A 115 6.22 2.77 3.71
N ALA A 116 5.57 3.87 3.38
CA ALA A 116 6.22 5.17 3.18
C ALA A 116 5.53 6.25 4.01
N VAL A 117 6.32 7.06 4.70
CA VAL A 117 5.87 8.25 5.43
C VAL A 117 6.64 9.46 4.90
N VAL A 118 5.94 10.53 4.59
CA VAL A 118 6.54 11.79 4.13
C VAL A 118 6.51 12.81 5.25
N ASP A 119 7.66 13.42 5.50
CA ASP A 119 7.87 14.54 6.41
C ASP A 119 8.61 15.64 5.63
N GLY A 120 7.88 16.70 5.24
CA GLY A 120 8.41 17.73 4.37
C GLY A 120 8.84 17.16 3.00
N ASP A 121 10.11 17.32 2.64
CA ASP A 121 10.69 16.83 1.39
C ASP A 121 11.39 15.46 1.53
N THR A 122 11.28 14.84 2.71
CA THR A 122 11.89 13.54 3.01
C THR A 122 10.84 12.45 3.08
N MET A 123 11.09 11.34 2.40
CA MET A 123 10.30 10.11 2.53
C MET A 123 11.11 9.08 3.29
N LYS A 124 10.53 8.53 4.35
CA LYS A 124 11.06 7.37 5.08
C LYS A 124 10.32 6.11 4.63
N VAL A 125 11.07 5.05 4.38
CA VAL A 125 10.56 3.82 3.79
C VAL A 125 10.97 2.61 4.61
N ALA A 126 10.02 1.68 4.77
CA ALA A 126 10.30 0.32 5.22
C ALA A 126 9.74 -0.66 4.19
N GLN A 127 10.54 -1.59 3.75
CA GLN A 127 10.18 -2.63 2.80
C GLN A 127 10.30 -3.99 3.47
N MET A 128 9.21 -4.75 3.51
CA MET A 128 9.18 -6.13 4.00
C MET A 128 9.12 -7.10 2.83
N LEU A 129 9.96 -8.12 2.88
CA LEU A 129 10.03 -9.21 1.90
C LEU A 129 9.33 -10.46 2.47
N GLU A 130 8.52 -11.11 1.65
CA GLU A 130 7.69 -12.25 2.07
C GLU A 130 8.51 -13.42 2.64
N ARG A 131 9.53 -13.87 1.90
CA ARG A 131 10.21 -15.14 2.25
C ARG A 131 11.17 -15.02 3.43
N SER A 132 12.03 -14.02 3.38
CA SER A 132 13.04 -13.82 4.42
C SER A 132 12.49 -13.11 5.65
N GLN A 133 11.30 -12.50 5.55
CA GLN A 133 10.76 -11.58 6.56
C GLN A 133 11.72 -10.42 6.87
N THR A 134 12.69 -10.17 5.96
CA THR A 134 13.65 -9.07 6.10
C THR A 134 12.94 -7.75 5.93
N ILE A 135 13.20 -6.84 6.86
CA ILE A 135 12.73 -5.45 6.76
C ILE A 135 13.92 -4.58 6.39
N LYS A 136 13.86 -4.00 5.20
CA LYS A 136 14.82 -3.01 4.72
C LYS A 136 14.30 -1.60 5.02
N ARG A 137 15.16 -0.71 5.47
CA ARG A 137 14.79 0.67 5.77
C ARG A 137 15.70 1.66 5.06
N GLY A 138 15.14 2.78 4.70
CA GLY A 138 15.85 3.87 4.09
C GLY A 138 15.07 5.18 4.14
N ALA A 139 15.71 6.22 3.67
CA ALA A 139 15.10 7.52 3.53
C ALA A 139 15.66 8.23 2.30
N GLY A 140 14.93 9.18 1.78
CA GLY A 140 15.36 9.95 0.63
C GLY A 140 14.51 11.17 0.38
N ASN A 141 14.82 11.84 -0.72
CA ASN A 141 14.21 13.10 -1.06
C ASN A 141 13.45 13.00 -2.39
N ARG A 142 12.54 13.93 -2.57
CA ARG A 142 11.86 14.11 -3.84
C ARG A 142 12.86 14.59 -4.90
N LYS A 143 12.84 13.95 -6.05
CA LYS A 143 13.59 14.40 -7.22
C LYS A 143 12.84 15.55 -7.89
N ASN A 144 13.50 16.69 -8.05
CA ASN A 144 13.00 17.84 -8.81
C ASN A 144 13.16 17.62 -10.32
#